data_31d0b1ae1c36c0bfa2aa4055b81b376d
#
_entry.id   31d0b1ae1c36c0bfa2aa4055b81b376d
#
_cell.length_a   1.000
_cell.length_b   1.000
_cell.length_c   1.000
_cell.angle_alpha   90.00
_cell.angle_beta   90.00
_cell.angle_gamma   90.00
#
_symmetry.space_group_name_H-M   'P 1'
#
loop_
_entity.id
_entity.type
_entity.pdbx_description
1 polymer ?
#
loop_
_entity_poly.entity_id
_entity_poly.type
_entity_poly.pdbx_seq_one_letter_code
_entity_poly.pdbx_strand_id
1 'polypeptide(L)'
;MNDPETKRTTRELTQAEQARLDRYREQIAQELPDLQARDQMRKDARDESTLSGELRRAIHQSELSLAEIAARAGISPIALDDFLTGERTLRSDVIDRLASVLGCELNRVR
;
A
#
# COMPACT_ATOMS: atom_id res chain seq x y z
N MET A 1 22.40 23.23 40.67
CA MET A 1 23.02 21.93 40.93
C MET A 1 22.34 20.88 40.06
N ASN A 2 23.09 20.22 39.20
CA ASN A 2 22.50 19.22 38.29
C ASN A 2 22.13 17.97 39.03
N ASP A 3 20.92 17.52 38.86
CA ASP A 3 20.43 16.27 39.37
C ASP A 3 21.07 15.11 38.61
N PRO A 4 21.83 14.21 39.25
CA PRO A 4 22.41 13.06 38.57
C PRO A 4 21.37 12.16 37.91
N GLU A 5 20.16 12.08 38.46
CA GLU A 5 19.06 11.27 37.90
C GLU A 5 18.56 11.87 36.62
N THR A 6 18.44 13.20 36.53
CA THR A 6 18.06 13.88 35.29
C THR A 6 19.07 13.65 34.19
N LYS A 7 20.36 13.69 34.54
CA LYS A 7 21.43 13.40 33.59
C LYS A 7 21.37 11.97 33.07
N ARG A 8 21.07 11.00 33.94
CA ARG A 8 20.92 9.61 33.54
C ARG A 8 19.76 9.40 32.60
N THR A 9 18.62 10.04 32.89
CA THR A 9 17.41 9.92 32.09
C THR A 9 17.60 10.46 30.67
N THR A 10 18.45 11.48 30.51
CA THR A 10 18.73 12.05 29.20
C THR A 10 19.80 11.28 28.44
N ARG A 11 20.65 10.52 29.10
CA ARG A 11 21.78 9.82 28.49
C ARG A 11 21.51 8.36 28.19
N GLU A 12 20.75 7.71 29.04
CA GLU A 12 20.56 6.28 28.99
C GLU A 12 19.07 5.95 28.89
N LEU A 13 18.73 5.13 27.95
CA LEU A 13 17.42 4.53 27.89
C LEU A 13 17.26 3.56 29.04
N THR A 14 16.09 3.53 29.66
CA THR A 14 15.79 2.50 30.64
C THR A 14 15.79 1.14 29.95
N GLN A 15 15.96 0.07 30.74
CA GLN A 15 15.90 -1.28 30.18
C GLN A 15 14.56 -1.56 29.50
N ALA A 16 13.47 -1.01 30.05
CA ALA A 16 12.15 -1.16 29.44
C ALA A 16 12.05 -0.43 28.08
N GLU A 17 12.62 0.77 27.98
CA GLU A 17 12.66 1.51 26.72
C GLU A 17 13.53 0.82 25.69
N GLN A 18 14.69 0.30 26.10
CA GLN A 18 15.59 -0.45 25.23
C GLN A 18 14.90 -1.71 24.70
N ALA A 19 14.21 -2.44 25.57
CA ALA A 19 13.47 -3.64 25.18
C ALA A 19 12.35 -3.32 24.20
N ARG A 20 11.67 -2.17 24.35
CA ARG A 20 10.66 -1.72 23.38
C ARG A 20 11.26 -1.40 22.01
N LEU A 21 12.39 -0.71 22.00
CA LEU A 21 13.09 -0.36 20.75
C LEU A 21 13.57 -1.62 20.04
N ASP A 22 14.12 -2.58 20.76
CA ASP A 22 14.58 -3.82 20.19
C ASP A 22 13.42 -4.63 19.59
N ARG A 23 12.30 -4.70 20.28
CA ARG A 23 11.08 -5.36 19.76
C ARG A 23 10.55 -4.65 18.53
N TYR A 24 10.55 -3.32 18.51
CA TYR A 24 10.11 -2.53 17.37
C TYR A 24 11.02 -2.78 16.16
N ARG A 25 12.33 -2.82 16.34
CA ARG A 25 13.29 -3.13 15.28
C ARG A 25 13.09 -4.54 14.73
N GLU A 26 12.86 -5.51 15.60
CA GLU A 26 12.57 -6.89 15.19
C GLU A 26 11.27 -6.95 14.36
N GLN A 27 10.24 -6.23 14.80
CA GLN A 27 8.98 -6.18 14.10
C GLN A 27 9.15 -5.57 12.70
N ILE A 28 9.88 -4.47 12.57
CA ILE A 28 10.18 -3.86 11.28
C ILE A 28 10.96 -4.82 10.40
N ALA A 29 11.96 -5.51 10.94
CA ALA A 29 12.76 -6.46 10.19
C ALA A 29 11.93 -7.64 9.69
N GLN A 30 10.93 -8.08 10.44
CA GLN A 30 10.02 -9.15 10.04
C GLN A 30 9.01 -8.70 8.99
N GLU A 31 8.54 -7.46 9.07
CA GLU A 31 7.57 -6.90 8.14
C GLU A 31 8.17 -6.52 6.78
N LEU A 32 9.45 -6.17 6.75
CA LEU A 32 10.10 -5.69 5.54
C LEU A 32 10.07 -6.69 4.38
N PRO A 33 10.34 -7.99 4.57
CA PRO A 33 10.21 -8.97 3.48
C PRO A 33 8.79 -9.08 2.95
N ASP A 34 7.76 -9.00 3.82
CA ASP A 34 6.36 -9.04 3.39
C ASP A 34 6.00 -7.82 2.56
N LEU A 35 6.47 -6.63 2.96
CA LEU A 35 6.26 -5.41 2.19
C LEU A 35 6.93 -5.47 0.82
N GLN A 36 8.13 -6.02 0.75
CA GLN A 36 8.85 -6.22 -0.50
C GLN A 36 8.14 -7.22 -1.42
N ALA A 37 7.62 -8.30 -0.85
CA ALA A 37 6.86 -9.30 -1.59
C ALA A 37 5.58 -8.69 -2.17
N ARG A 38 4.85 -7.90 -1.39
CA ARG A 38 3.65 -7.22 -1.86
C ARG A 38 3.97 -6.21 -2.96
N ASP A 39 5.07 -5.48 -2.84
CA ASP A 39 5.50 -4.54 -3.87
C ASP A 39 5.81 -5.26 -5.18
N GLN A 40 6.45 -6.41 -5.12
CA GLN A 40 6.71 -7.23 -6.29
C GLN A 40 5.41 -7.75 -6.91
N MET A 41 4.44 -8.17 -6.10
CA MET A 41 3.12 -8.58 -6.57
C MET A 41 2.41 -7.44 -7.32
N ARG A 42 2.51 -6.20 -6.82
CA ARG A 42 1.95 -5.03 -7.50
C ARG A 42 2.59 -4.80 -8.86
N LYS A 43 3.91 -4.92 -8.94
CA LYS A 43 4.63 -4.77 -10.21
C LYS A 43 4.23 -5.83 -11.21
N ASP A 44 4.19 -7.08 -10.79
CA ASP A 44 3.81 -8.20 -11.65
C ASP A 44 2.36 -8.05 -12.13
N ALA A 45 1.47 -7.63 -11.25
CA ALA A 45 0.06 -7.41 -11.59
C ALA A 45 -0.12 -6.26 -12.60
N ARG A 46 0.69 -5.20 -12.50
CA ARG A 46 0.67 -4.11 -13.47
C ARG A 46 1.19 -4.52 -14.85
N ASP A 47 2.07 -5.49 -14.88
CA ASP A 47 2.67 -5.96 -16.14
C ASP A 47 1.79 -6.94 -16.92
N GLU A 48 0.68 -7.36 -16.34
CA GLU A 48 -0.25 -8.25 -17.04
C GLU A 48 -0.83 -7.60 -18.30
N SER A 49 -0.87 -8.37 -19.39
CA SER A 49 -1.45 -7.94 -20.66
C SER A 49 -2.95 -8.20 -20.69
N THR A 50 -3.66 -7.68 -19.67
CA THR A 50 -5.09 -7.87 -19.47
C THR A 50 -5.74 -6.52 -19.22
N LEU A 51 -7.08 -6.47 -19.29
CA LEU A 51 -7.84 -5.28 -18.90
C LEU A 51 -7.54 -4.89 -17.44
N SER A 52 -7.46 -5.87 -16.57
CA SER A 52 -7.09 -5.64 -15.18
C SER A 52 -5.71 -5.01 -15.07
N GLY A 53 -4.74 -5.50 -15.83
CA GLY A 53 -3.40 -4.93 -15.88
C GLY A 53 -3.42 -3.48 -16.36
N GLU A 54 -4.20 -3.17 -17.37
CA GLU A 54 -4.35 -1.80 -17.86
C GLU A 54 -4.94 -0.87 -16.81
N LEU A 55 -5.95 -1.32 -16.07
CA LEU A 55 -6.55 -0.56 -14.98
C LEU A 55 -5.55 -0.33 -13.86
N ARG A 56 -4.77 -1.34 -13.50
CA ARG A 56 -3.72 -1.21 -12.48
C ARG A 56 -2.67 -0.18 -12.89
N ARG A 57 -2.27 -0.17 -14.14
CA ARG A 57 -1.33 0.83 -14.66
C ARG A 57 -1.94 2.23 -14.62
N ALA A 58 -3.21 2.37 -15.00
CA ALA A 58 -3.90 3.65 -14.95
C ALA A 58 -4.03 4.18 -13.52
N ILE A 59 -4.32 3.32 -12.55
CA ILE A 59 -4.35 3.69 -11.14
C ILE A 59 -2.98 4.16 -10.68
N HIS A 60 -1.93 3.44 -11.04
CA HIS A 60 -0.56 3.78 -10.67
C HIS A 60 -0.11 5.13 -11.22
N GLN A 61 -0.57 5.48 -12.42
CA GLN A 61 -0.24 6.74 -13.09
C GLN A 61 -1.15 7.89 -12.70
N SER A 62 -2.24 7.62 -12.01
CA SER A 62 -3.22 8.63 -11.61
C SER A 62 -2.64 9.57 -10.55
N GLU A 63 -3.04 10.83 -10.61
CA GLU A 63 -2.72 11.81 -9.58
C GLU A 63 -3.62 11.69 -8.34
N LEU A 64 -4.73 10.97 -8.46
CA LEU A 64 -5.64 10.75 -7.34
C LEU A 64 -5.04 9.77 -6.35
N SER A 65 -5.32 9.97 -5.06
CA SER A 65 -4.92 9.00 -4.04
C SER A 65 -5.74 7.71 -4.18
N LEU A 66 -5.20 6.61 -3.66
CA LEU A 66 -5.93 5.33 -3.66
C LEU A 66 -7.23 5.44 -2.88
N ALA A 67 -7.24 6.19 -1.79
CA ALA A 67 -8.45 6.43 -1.00
C ALA A 67 -9.53 7.15 -1.81
N GLU A 68 -9.16 8.16 -2.60
CA GLU A 68 -10.09 8.87 -3.47
C GLU A 68 -10.63 7.98 -4.58
N ILE A 69 -9.76 7.22 -5.21
CA ILE A 69 -10.16 6.29 -6.28
C ILE A 69 -11.14 5.26 -5.73
N ALA A 70 -10.84 4.67 -4.57
CA ALA A 70 -11.71 3.69 -3.93
C ALA A 70 -13.08 4.30 -3.59
N ALA A 71 -13.08 5.50 -3.00
CA ALA A 71 -14.32 6.19 -2.62
C ALA A 71 -15.20 6.47 -3.84
N ARG A 72 -14.61 6.96 -4.93
CA ARG A 72 -15.34 7.26 -6.17
C ARG A 72 -15.84 6.01 -6.88
N ALA A 73 -15.10 4.91 -6.78
CA ALA A 73 -15.50 3.62 -7.34
C ALA A 73 -16.47 2.85 -6.44
N GLY A 74 -16.70 3.32 -5.22
CA GLY A 74 -17.62 2.69 -4.29
C GLY A 74 -17.11 1.40 -3.68
N ILE A 75 -15.79 1.28 -3.51
CA ILE A 75 -15.15 0.11 -2.89
C ILE A 75 -14.28 0.54 -1.73
N SER A 76 -13.94 -0.41 -0.85
CA SER A 76 -13.02 -0.14 0.24
C SER A 76 -11.58 0.00 -0.28
N PRO A 77 -10.74 0.80 0.41
CA PRO A 77 -9.32 0.88 0.06
C PRO A 77 -8.61 -0.47 0.11
N ILE A 78 -9.01 -1.35 1.03
CA ILE A 78 -8.45 -2.70 1.15
C ILE A 78 -8.79 -3.53 -0.10
N ALA A 79 -10.02 -3.47 -0.56
CA ALA A 79 -10.42 -4.17 -1.78
C ALA A 79 -9.64 -3.67 -3.01
N LEU A 80 -9.42 -2.37 -3.09
CA LEU A 80 -8.61 -1.80 -4.17
C LEU A 80 -7.16 -2.27 -4.07
N ASP A 81 -6.58 -2.29 -2.88
CA ASP A 81 -5.20 -2.76 -2.68
C ASP A 81 -5.05 -4.24 -3.06
N ASP A 82 -5.99 -5.08 -2.69
CA ASP A 82 -5.99 -6.50 -3.07
C ASP A 82 -6.10 -6.69 -4.59
N PHE A 83 -6.84 -5.83 -5.25
CA PHE A 83 -6.89 -5.82 -6.71
C PHE A 83 -5.52 -5.44 -7.31
N LEU A 84 -4.85 -4.45 -6.73
CA LEU A 84 -3.55 -3.98 -7.21
C LEU A 84 -2.44 -5.02 -7.04
N THR A 85 -2.54 -5.89 -6.05
CA THR A 85 -1.58 -6.99 -5.85
C THR A 85 -1.92 -8.22 -6.68
N GLY A 86 -3.07 -8.25 -7.32
CA GLY A 86 -3.53 -9.42 -8.09
C GLY A 86 -4.23 -10.47 -7.25
N GLU A 87 -4.43 -10.23 -5.95
CA GLU A 87 -5.07 -11.18 -5.04
C GLU A 87 -6.59 -11.23 -5.19
N ARG A 88 -7.18 -10.20 -5.78
CA ARG A 88 -8.62 -10.07 -5.92
C ARG A 88 -9.00 -9.61 -7.31
N THR A 89 -10.09 -10.13 -7.82
CA THR A 89 -10.77 -9.60 -9.00
C THR A 89 -11.87 -8.65 -8.54
N LEU A 90 -12.27 -7.75 -9.43
CA LEU A 90 -13.36 -6.82 -9.19
C LEU A 90 -14.55 -7.17 -10.04
N ARG A 91 -15.74 -6.86 -9.55
CA ARG A 91 -16.97 -7.02 -10.31
C ARG A 91 -16.95 -6.03 -11.50
N SER A 92 -17.64 -6.40 -12.56
CA SER A 92 -17.67 -5.58 -13.78
C SER A 92 -18.23 -4.18 -13.54
N ASP A 93 -19.22 -4.03 -12.65
CA ASP A 93 -19.76 -2.73 -12.29
C ASP A 93 -18.72 -1.83 -11.59
N VAL A 94 -17.86 -2.41 -10.77
CA VAL A 94 -16.75 -1.69 -10.12
C VAL A 94 -15.70 -1.31 -11.17
N ILE A 95 -15.38 -2.22 -12.08
CA ILE A 95 -14.45 -1.96 -13.18
C ILE A 95 -14.93 -0.79 -14.03
N ASP A 96 -16.22 -0.74 -14.34
CA ASP A 96 -16.82 0.34 -15.10
C ASP A 96 -16.69 1.68 -14.37
N ARG A 97 -16.94 1.69 -13.07
CA ARG A 97 -16.78 2.90 -12.24
C ARG A 97 -15.31 3.34 -12.16
N LEU A 98 -14.38 2.40 -12.01
CA LEU A 98 -12.94 2.70 -12.02
C LEU A 98 -12.51 3.31 -13.34
N ALA A 99 -12.92 2.73 -14.43
CA ALA A 99 -12.60 3.26 -15.77
C ALA A 99 -13.11 4.68 -15.93
N SER A 100 -14.32 4.95 -15.46
CA SER A 100 -14.92 6.28 -15.49
C SER A 100 -14.13 7.28 -14.64
N VAL A 101 -13.76 6.89 -13.41
CA VAL A 101 -12.98 7.73 -12.49
C VAL A 101 -11.62 8.07 -13.08
N LEU A 102 -10.99 7.12 -13.75
CA LEU A 102 -9.66 7.27 -14.32
C LEU A 102 -9.66 7.87 -15.72
N GLY A 103 -10.83 8.08 -16.30
CA GLY A 103 -10.95 8.54 -17.68
C GLY A 103 -10.45 7.54 -18.71
N CYS A 104 -10.49 6.25 -18.36
CA CYS A 104 -10.06 5.18 -19.25
C CYS A 104 -11.18 4.80 -20.21
N GLU A 105 -10.81 4.52 -21.44
CA GLU A 105 -11.72 3.99 -22.45
C GLU A 105 -11.19 2.67 -22.97
N LEU A 106 -12.10 1.77 -23.29
CA LEU A 106 -11.75 0.50 -23.90
C LEU A 106 -11.48 0.73 -25.39
N ASN A 107 -10.22 0.66 -25.77
CA ASN A 107 -9.84 0.74 -27.16
C ASN A 107 -9.67 -0.66 -27.73
N ARG A 108 -10.39 -0.95 -28.81
CA ARG A 108 -10.16 -2.17 -29.57
C ARG A 108 -8.95 -1.97 -30.46
N VAL A 109 -7.88 -2.67 -30.13
CA VAL A 109 -6.72 -2.76 -30.99
C VAL A 109 -6.86 -4.04 -31.81
N ARG A 110 -6.81 -3.90 -33.08
CA ARG A 110 -6.86 -5.05 -33.99
C ARG A 110 -5.47 -5.43 -34.49
#